data_5ad7104c41e24465205862c2f82b5cb1
#
_entry.id   5ad7104c41e24465205862c2f82b5cb1
#
_cell.length_a   1.000
_cell.length_b   1.000
_cell.length_c   1.000
_cell.angle_alpha   90.00
_cell.angle_beta   90.00
_cell.angle_gamma   90.00
#
_symmetry.space_group_name_H-M   'P 1'
#
loop_
_entity.id
_entity.type
_entity.pdbx_description
1 polymer ?
#
loop_
_entity_poly.entity_id
_entity_poly.type
_entity_poly.pdbx_seq_one_letter_code
_entity_poly.pdbx_strand_id
1 'polypeptide(L)'
;AISNPVLIKALNDVKYSYNSYTMNRPSLIMGTESVKDDEYFRNTVAKVVATRTRFVEAIRQLGFTCLHSSANFVFATHESIPAKDIFEAAKKAHIYVRYFDKPRIDNYLRISIGTDEEMDAFTDFLKKYVQSYNN
;
A
#
# COMPACT_ATOMS: atom_id res chain seq x y z
N ALA A 1 12.51 -11.37 -18.26
CA ALA A 1 13.28 -11.69 -19.46
C ALA A 1 14.20 -10.51 -19.82
N ILE A 2 15.41 -10.80 -20.27
CA ILE A 2 16.38 -9.82 -20.79
C ILE A 2 16.69 -10.21 -22.23
N SER A 3 16.42 -9.32 -23.17
CA SER A 3 16.63 -9.56 -24.60
C SER A 3 16.65 -8.23 -25.36
N ASN A 4 16.72 -8.28 -26.70
CA ASN A 4 16.67 -7.07 -27.48
C ASN A 4 15.27 -6.39 -27.38
N PRO A 5 15.18 -5.06 -27.60
CA PRO A 5 13.93 -4.31 -27.40
C PRO A 5 12.73 -4.81 -28.23
N VAL A 6 12.97 -5.31 -29.44
CA VAL A 6 11.90 -5.82 -30.32
C VAL A 6 11.27 -7.09 -29.74
N LEU A 7 12.09 -8.02 -29.26
CA LEU A 7 11.61 -9.24 -28.59
C LEU A 7 10.91 -8.94 -27.28
N ILE A 8 11.46 -8.03 -26.47
CA ILE A 8 10.82 -7.59 -25.21
C ILE A 8 9.47 -6.94 -25.48
N LYS A 9 9.36 -6.11 -26.53
CA LYS A 9 8.07 -5.54 -26.92
C LYS A 9 7.06 -6.63 -27.28
N ALA A 10 7.43 -7.58 -28.12
CA ALA A 10 6.54 -8.68 -28.51
C ALA A 10 6.07 -9.52 -27.30
N LEU A 11 6.98 -9.83 -26.36
CA LEU A 11 6.64 -10.53 -25.12
C LEU A 11 5.67 -9.72 -24.24
N ASN A 12 5.85 -8.41 -24.15
CA ASN A 12 4.94 -7.54 -23.42
C ASN A 12 3.56 -7.45 -24.10
N ASP A 13 3.52 -7.35 -25.41
CA ASP A 13 2.26 -7.30 -26.16
C ASP A 13 1.44 -8.59 -25.92
N VAL A 14 2.08 -9.77 -25.95
CA VAL A 14 1.42 -11.05 -25.61
C VAL A 14 0.99 -11.09 -24.15
N LYS A 15 1.88 -10.73 -23.23
CA LYS A 15 1.60 -10.71 -21.78
C LYS A 15 0.36 -9.87 -21.46
N TYR A 16 0.30 -8.65 -21.97
CA TYR A 16 -0.77 -7.70 -21.63
C TYR A 16 -2.04 -7.85 -22.45
N SER A 17 -2.03 -8.61 -23.57
CA SER A 17 -3.21 -8.84 -24.37
C SER A 17 -4.05 -10.02 -23.93
N TYR A 18 -3.45 -11.04 -23.28
CA TYR A 18 -4.16 -12.26 -22.91
C TYR A 18 -4.31 -12.42 -21.38
N ASN A 19 -3.21 -12.54 -20.66
CA ASN A 19 -3.20 -12.71 -19.20
C ASN A 19 -1.91 -12.17 -18.60
N SER A 20 -1.97 -10.95 -18.09
CA SER A 20 -0.80 -10.28 -17.51
C SER A 20 -0.33 -10.87 -16.18
N TYR A 21 -1.19 -11.65 -15.49
CA TYR A 21 -0.90 -12.24 -14.18
C TYR A 21 -1.25 -13.72 -14.16
N THR A 22 -0.49 -14.52 -14.94
CA THR A 22 -0.67 -15.96 -14.98
C THR A 22 -0.31 -16.62 -13.65
N MET A 23 -1.13 -17.59 -13.23
CA MET A 23 -0.85 -18.42 -12.07
C MET A 23 -0.17 -19.72 -12.50
N ASN A 24 0.94 -20.05 -11.85
CA ASN A 24 1.60 -21.35 -12.01
C ASN A 24 0.88 -22.44 -11.20
N ARG A 25 1.18 -23.71 -11.48
CA ARG A 25 0.52 -24.84 -10.82
C ARG A 25 0.71 -24.88 -9.31
N PRO A 26 1.89 -24.61 -8.73
CA PRO A 26 2.05 -24.50 -7.28
C PRO A 26 1.14 -23.41 -6.67
N SER A 27 1.04 -22.24 -7.30
CA SER A 27 0.15 -21.16 -6.82
C SER A 27 -1.32 -21.54 -6.86
N LEU A 28 -1.76 -22.32 -7.87
CA LEU A 28 -3.14 -22.82 -7.92
C LEU A 28 -3.43 -23.81 -6.78
N ILE A 29 -2.51 -24.72 -6.50
CA ILE A 29 -2.67 -25.70 -5.42
C ILE A 29 -2.69 -24.99 -4.07
N MET A 30 -1.69 -24.15 -3.78
CA MET A 30 -1.59 -23.41 -2.53
C MET A 30 -2.75 -22.44 -2.33
N GLY A 31 -3.17 -21.76 -3.40
CA GLY A 31 -4.33 -20.86 -3.35
C GLY A 31 -5.63 -21.60 -3.02
N THR A 32 -5.82 -22.81 -3.56
CA THR A 32 -6.97 -23.64 -3.25
C THR A 32 -6.98 -24.04 -1.77
N GLU A 33 -5.85 -24.47 -1.23
CA GLU A 33 -5.74 -24.83 0.19
C GLU A 33 -5.90 -23.60 1.10
N SER A 34 -5.37 -22.44 0.71
CA SER A 34 -5.54 -21.19 1.45
C SER A 34 -7.03 -20.75 1.54
N VAL A 35 -7.82 -21.01 0.49
CA VAL A 35 -9.26 -20.71 0.51
C VAL A 35 -10.03 -21.67 1.43
N LYS A 36 -9.55 -22.90 1.60
CA LYS A 36 -10.15 -23.89 2.51
C LYS A 36 -9.85 -23.60 3.99
N ASP A 37 -8.76 -22.89 4.28
CA ASP A 37 -8.36 -22.52 5.64
C ASP A 37 -9.11 -21.27 6.11
N ASP A 38 -10.41 -21.42 6.36
CA ASP A 38 -11.30 -20.34 6.74
C ASP A 38 -10.93 -19.72 8.10
N GLU A 39 -10.44 -20.52 9.04
CA GLU A 39 -10.02 -20.03 10.36
C GLU A 39 -8.83 -19.08 10.26
N TYR A 40 -7.77 -19.48 9.56
CA TYR A 40 -6.61 -18.63 9.31
C TYR A 40 -6.98 -17.34 8.57
N PHE A 41 -7.83 -17.48 7.53
CA PHE A 41 -8.32 -16.35 6.76
C PHE A 41 -9.05 -15.34 7.65
N ARG A 42 -10.03 -15.78 8.43
CA ARG A 42 -10.81 -14.89 9.32
C ARG A 42 -9.95 -14.21 10.38
N ASN A 43 -9.04 -14.96 10.99
CA ASN A 43 -8.12 -14.42 11.99
C ASN A 43 -7.18 -13.36 11.37
N THR A 44 -6.67 -13.61 10.18
CA THR A 44 -5.81 -12.66 9.45
C THR A 44 -6.58 -11.41 9.06
N VAL A 45 -7.79 -11.56 8.51
CA VAL A 45 -8.65 -10.42 8.16
C VAL A 45 -9.00 -9.58 9.38
N ALA A 46 -9.32 -10.22 10.50
CA ALA A 46 -9.64 -9.51 11.74
C ALA A 46 -8.46 -8.65 12.24
N LYS A 47 -7.23 -9.17 12.18
CA LYS A 47 -6.01 -8.41 12.49
C LYS A 47 -5.84 -7.21 11.56
N VAL A 48 -5.95 -7.40 10.24
CA VAL A 48 -5.83 -6.31 9.26
C VAL A 48 -6.88 -5.23 9.51
N VAL A 49 -8.12 -5.60 9.80
CA VAL A 49 -9.21 -4.64 10.08
C VAL A 49 -8.92 -3.86 11.36
N ALA A 50 -8.49 -4.54 12.42
CA ALA A 50 -8.17 -3.89 13.69
C ALA A 50 -6.99 -2.90 13.54
N THR A 51 -5.90 -3.34 12.93
CA THR A 51 -4.71 -2.50 12.67
C THR A 51 -5.05 -1.31 11.78
N ARG A 52 -5.86 -1.52 10.71
CA ARG A 52 -6.32 -0.43 9.84
C ARG A 52 -7.12 0.61 10.60
N THR A 53 -8.07 0.18 11.44
CA THR A 53 -8.91 1.09 12.23
C THR A 53 -8.06 1.94 13.17
N ARG A 54 -7.16 1.30 13.91
CA ARG A 54 -6.23 1.95 14.83
C ARG A 54 -5.31 2.95 14.11
N PHE A 55 -4.74 2.55 12.98
CA PHE A 55 -3.86 3.39 12.18
C PHE A 55 -4.58 4.62 11.64
N VAL A 56 -5.77 4.45 11.06
CA VAL A 56 -6.58 5.56 10.53
C VAL A 56 -6.90 6.57 11.63
N GLU A 57 -7.27 6.11 12.81
CA GLU A 57 -7.53 7.00 13.95
C GLU A 57 -6.27 7.75 14.37
N ALA A 58 -5.13 7.07 14.47
CA ALA A 58 -3.86 7.69 14.84
C ALA A 58 -3.43 8.79 13.86
N ILE A 59 -3.52 8.55 12.53
CA ILE A 59 -3.09 9.56 11.56
C ILE A 59 -4.09 10.71 11.38
N ARG A 60 -5.37 10.50 11.70
CA ARG A 60 -6.35 11.59 11.75
C ARG A 60 -5.96 12.65 12.77
N GLN A 61 -5.42 12.25 13.92
CA GLN A 61 -4.92 13.18 14.93
C GLN A 61 -3.70 13.99 14.45
N LEU A 62 -3.08 13.57 13.33
CA LEU A 62 -1.96 14.26 12.70
C LEU A 62 -2.37 15.13 11.51
N GLY A 63 -3.67 15.37 11.28
CA GLY A 63 -4.16 16.17 10.16
C GLY A 63 -4.38 15.40 8.85
N PHE A 64 -4.37 14.06 8.90
CA PHE A 64 -4.70 13.25 7.72
C PHE A 64 -6.20 13.01 7.56
N THR A 65 -6.65 13.06 6.31
CA THR A 65 -7.98 12.58 5.90
C THR A 65 -7.81 11.28 5.13
N CYS A 66 -8.58 10.25 5.51
CA CYS A 66 -8.60 8.96 4.84
C CYS A 66 -9.96 8.72 4.18
N LEU A 67 -9.94 8.27 2.95
CA LEU A 67 -11.14 7.73 2.31
C LEU A 67 -11.57 6.43 3.01
N HIS A 68 -12.87 6.15 3.02
CA HIS A 68 -13.38 4.89 3.57
C HIS A 68 -12.76 3.70 2.80
N SER A 69 -12.27 2.71 3.55
CA SER A 69 -11.62 1.53 2.98
C SER A 69 -12.13 0.25 3.64
N SER A 70 -12.48 -0.72 2.81
CA SER A 70 -12.71 -2.13 3.19
C SER A 70 -11.57 -3.04 2.70
N ALA A 71 -10.50 -2.46 2.17
CA ALA A 71 -9.32 -3.17 1.67
C ALA A 71 -8.21 -3.27 2.72
N ASN A 72 -7.12 -3.92 2.36
CA ASN A 72 -5.89 -3.99 3.15
C ASN A 72 -4.97 -2.78 2.96
N PHE A 73 -5.51 -1.65 2.53
CA PHE A 73 -4.81 -0.38 2.41
C PHE A 73 -5.75 0.78 2.71
N VAL A 74 -5.19 1.94 3.00
CA VAL A 74 -5.91 3.21 3.08
C VAL A 74 -5.41 4.16 2.01
N PHE A 75 -6.27 5.11 1.62
CA PHE A 75 -5.94 6.19 0.70
C PHE A 75 -6.07 7.50 1.46
N ALA A 76 -4.92 8.12 1.76
CA ALA A 76 -4.82 9.21 2.71
C ALA A 76 -4.19 10.45 2.09
N THR A 77 -4.66 11.63 2.50
CA THR A 77 -4.08 12.93 2.19
C THR A 77 -3.90 13.73 3.49
N HIS A 78 -2.92 14.64 3.52
CA HIS A 78 -2.75 15.57 4.64
C HIS A 78 -3.28 16.96 4.25
N GLU A 79 -3.82 17.70 5.21
CA GLU A 79 -4.47 18.99 4.97
C GLU A 79 -3.52 20.09 4.44
N SER A 80 -2.25 20.08 4.85
CA SER A 80 -1.28 21.13 4.51
C SER A 80 0.03 20.62 3.92
N ILE A 81 0.34 19.31 4.01
CA ILE A 81 1.60 18.74 3.51
C ILE A 81 1.31 17.97 2.20
N PRO A 82 1.99 18.32 1.09
CA PRO A 82 1.82 17.59 -0.17
C PRO A 82 2.17 16.11 -0.03
N ALA A 83 1.36 15.23 -0.60
CA ALA A 83 1.58 13.78 -0.55
C ALA A 83 2.92 13.38 -1.16
N LYS A 84 3.41 14.10 -2.16
CA LYS A 84 4.73 13.87 -2.75
C LYS A 84 5.86 14.07 -1.75
N ASP A 85 5.78 15.11 -0.91
CA ASP A 85 6.82 15.43 0.07
C ASP A 85 6.86 14.36 1.17
N ILE A 86 5.68 13.91 1.64
CA ILE A 86 5.59 12.81 2.59
C ILE A 86 6.16 11.52 1.99
N PHE A 87 5.83 11.23 0.72
CA PHE A 87 6.36 10.06 -0.01
C PHE A 87 7.89 10.07 -0.10
N GLU A 88 8.49 11.20 -0.49
CA GLU A 88 9.95 11.31 -0.61
C GLU A 88 10.65 11.24 0.75
N ALA A 89 10.06 11.83 1.79
CA ALA A 89 10.58 11.74 3.15
C ALA A 89 10.49 10.31 3.71
N ALA A 90 9.36 9.63 3.53
CA ALA A 90 9.17 8.24 3.93
C ALA A 90 10.18 7.31 3.23
N LYS A 91 10.37 7.50 1.92
CA LYS A 91 11.35 6.73 1.13
C LYS A 91 12.79 6.91 1.64
N LYS A 92 13.17 8.12 2.04
CA LYS A 92 14.49 8.38 2.66
C LYS A 92 14.65 7.68 4.02
N ALA A 93 13.53 7.49 4.73
CA ALA A 93 13.49 6.73 5.99
C ALA A 93 13.28 5.21 5.78
N HIS A 94 13.43 4.71 4.53
CA HIS A 94 13.22 3.31 4.14
C HIS A 94 11.78 2.80 4.39
N ILE A 95 10.80 3.70 4.40
CA ILE A 95 9.38 3.37 4.50
C ILE A 95 8.77 3.55 3.11
N TYR A 96 8.19 2.48 2.56
CA TYR A 96 7.69 2.47 1.18
C TYR A 96 6.16 2.48 1.16
N VAL A 97 5.61 3.60 0.70
CA VAL A 97 4.19 3.78 0.39
C VAL A 97 4.00 3.97 -1.11
N ARG A 98 2.78 4.03 -1.61
CA ARG A 98 2.52 4.26 -3.03
C ARG A 98 2.03 5.69 -3.26
N TYR A 99 2.72 6.43 -4.11
CA TYR A 99 2.34 7.72 -4.65
C TYR A 99 1.92 7.59 -6.12
N PHE A 100 1.00 8.44 -6.59
CA PHE A 100 0.52 8.47 -7.97
C PHE A 100 0.61 9.89 -8.49
N ASP A 101 1.52 10.13 -9.43
CA ASP A 101 1.65 11.40 -10.13
C ASP A 101 0.61 11.46 -11.28
N LYS A 102 -0.67 11.62 -10.89
CA LYS A 102 -1.80 11.70 -11.83
C LYS A 102 -2.85 12.65 -11.31
N PRO A 103 -3.50 13.44 -12.21
CA PRO A 103 -4.56 14.36 -11.83
C PRO A 103 -5.62 13.69 -10.94
N ARG A 104 -6.10 14.43 -9.94
CA ARG A 104 -7.13 14.04 -8.95
C ARG A 104 -6.67 13.10 -7.85
N ILE A 105 -5.52 12.43 -7.98
CA ILE A 105 -4.97 11.53 -6.97
C ILE A 105 -3.51 11.84 -6.59
N ASP A 106 -2.97 12.89 -7.14
CA ASP A 106 -1.60 13.38 -6.93
C ASP A 106 -1.34 13.96 -5.53
N ASN A 107 -2.40 14.19 -4.74
CA ASN A 107 -2.26 14.56 -3.33
C ASN A 107 -2.69 13.44 -2.38
N TYR A 108 -2.60 12.19 -2.80
CA TYR A 108 -2.92 11.02 -1.98
C TYR A 108 -1.78 10.01 -1.93
N LEU A 109 -1.69 9.32 -0.81
CA LEU A 109 -0.83 8.16 -0.59
C LEU A 109 -1.69 6.91 -0.41
N ARG A 110 -1.36 5.82 -1.12
CA ARG A 110 -1.89 4.50 -0.80
C ARG A 110 -0.93 3.82 0.17
N ILE A 111 -1.42 3.55 1.36
CA ILE A 111 -0.68 2.97 2.46
C ILE A 111 -1.23 1.58 2.72
N SER A 112 -0.44 0.55 2.42
CA SER A 112 -0.81 -0.84 2.75
C SER A 112 -0.74 -1.05 4.26
N ILE A 113 -1.69 -1.82 4.80
CA ILE A 113 -1.71 -2.16 6.22
C ILE A 113 -0.77 -3.36 6.43
N GLY A 114 0.27 -3.13 7.19
CA GLY A 114 1.24 -4.14 7.63
C GLY A 114 0.92 -4.67 9.03
N THR A 115 1.94 -5.20 9.72
CA THR A 115 1.83 -5.59 11.13
C THR A 115 1.62 -4.39 12.03
N ASP A 116 1.24 -4.64 13.29
CA ASP A 116 1.07 -3.55 14.25
C ASP A 116 2.38 -2.78 14.45
N GLU A 117 3.51 -3.47 14.52
CA GLU A 117 4.84 -2.87 14.70
C GLU A 117 5.23 -1.99 13.50
N GLU A 118 4.94 -2.44 12.27
CA GLU A 118 5.20 -1.67 11.05
C GLU A 118 4.35 -0.40 11.00
N MET A 119 3.07 -0.52 11.38
CA MET A 119 2.16 0.63 11.38
C MET A 119 2.47 1.61 12.51
N ASP A 120 2.95 1.13 13.65
CA ASP A 120 3.41 1.99 14.75
C ASP A 120 4.69 2.75 14.35
N ALA A 121 5.67 2.06 13.74
CA ALA A 121 6.88 2.71 13.23
C ALA A 121 6.56 3.79 12.19
N PHE A 122 5.60 3.52 11.29
CA PHE A 122 5.17 4.51 10.30
C PHE A 122 4.42 5.68 10.95
N THR A 123 3.56 5.42 11.91
CA THR A 123 2.85 6.47 12.65
C THR A 123 3.84 7.39 13.40
N ASP A 124 4.87 6.83 14.03
CA ASP A 124 5.90 7.60 14.72
C ASP A 124 6.77 8.42 13.76
N PHE A 125 7.06 7.88 12.58
CA PHE A 125 7.68 8.66 11.50
C PHE A 125 6.81 9.87 11.11
N LEU A 126 5.52 9.64 10.86
CA LEU A 126 4.58 10.70 10.46
C LEU A 126 4.46 11.79 11.54
N LYS A 127 4.38 11.42 12.82
CA LYS A 127 4.37 12.38 13.93
C LYS A 127 5.58 13.31 13.90
N LYS A 128 6.79 12.74 13.79
CA LYS A 128 8.04 13.51 13.73
C LYS A 128 8.09 14.40 12.49
N TYR A 129 7.67 13.87 11.34
CA TYR A 129 7.71 14.59 10.09
C TYR A 129 6.74 15.79 10.08
N VAL A 130 5.50 15.60 10.51
CA VAL A 130 4.49 16.67 10.59
C VAL A 130 4.95 17.77 11.58
N GLN A 131 5.52 17.39 12.72
CA GLN A 131 6.08 18.36 13.68
C GLN A 131 7.23 19.17 13.07
N SER A 132 8.13 18.53 12.32
CA SER A 132 9.26 19.23 11.69
C SER A 132 8.86 20.09 10.50
N TYR A 133 7.75 19.80 9.86
CA TYR A 133 7.23 20.57 8.72
C TYR A 133 6.57 21.89 9.17
N ASN A 134 6.01 21.92 10.38
CA ASN A 134 5.30 23.06 10.93
C ASN A 134 6.22 24.04 11.72
N ASN A 135 7.50 23.71 11.87
CA ASN A 135 8.54 24.54 12.51
C ASN A 135 9.43 25.19 11.43
#